data_00d693683c4dcd29ff3d8945169d21b2
#
_entry.id   00d693683c4dcd29ff3d8945169d21b2
#
_cell.length_a   1.000
_cell.length_b   1.000
_cell.length_c   1.000
_cell.angle_alpha   90.00
_cell.angle_beta   90.00
_cell.angle_gamma   90.00
#
_symmetry.space_group_name_H-M   'P 1'
#
loop_
_entity.id
_entity.type
_entity.pdbx_description
1 polymer ?
#
loop_
_entity_poly.entity_id
_entity_poly.type
_entity_poly.pdbx_seq_one_letter_code
_entity_poly.pdbx_strand_id
1 'polypeptide(L)'
;LFPFKKIIKKTWYKNLGISYSLNAKNKLLAPDSLIFNDISQNLKTGVKHSIPISTSFNIFKYLNISPSIRYNERWYFRKKTNTWNEEIEAIESDTTSGIWAIRDFAFSTQIGTKIYGLVSTKNKKFRHVFTPSISYSYKPDFSKEKFGIYQEIETNNNTQKYSYFEGSIYGVPSPTKQSLLSLTLSNNLEMKTNKNGKEKKIKLIENLSISGTYNNALDSLKLSN
;
A
#
# COMPACT_ATOMS: atom_id res chain seq x y z
N LEU A 1 -10.90 15.21 -0.57
CA LEU A 1 -11.14 16.44 -1.31
C LEU A 1 -11.05 16.18 -2.82
N PHE A 2 -11.99 16.72 -3.59
CA PHE A 2 -12.01 16.67 -5.05
C PHE A 2 -11.97 18.10 -5.58
N PRO A 3 -10.78 18.75 -5.62
CA PRO A 3 -10.65 20.19 -5.84
C PRO A 3 -11.16 20.67 -7.19
N PHE A 4 -11.24 19.79 -8.20
CA PHE A 4 -11.61 20.16 -9.57
C PHE A 4 -13.05 19.79 -9.98
N LYS A 5 -13.85 19.23 -9.05
CA LYS A 5 -15.20 18.74 -9.38
C LYS A 5 -16.17 19.80 -9.92
N LYS A 6 -16.00 21.06 -9.54
CA LYS A 6 -16.88 22.18 -9.93
C LYS A 6 -16.48 22.90 -11.21
N ILE A 7 -15.23 22.72 -11.68
CA ILE A 7 -14.65 23.64 -12.68
C ILE A 7 -14.73 23.11 -14.11
N ILE A 8 -14.82 21.77 -14.35
CA ILE A 8 -14.61 21.23 -15.71
C ILE A 8 -15.54 20.07 -16.03
N LYS A 9 -16.20 20.13 -17.19
CA LYS A 9 -17.28 19.22 -17.59
C LYS A 9 -16.87 17.79 -17.98
N LYS A 10 -15.64 17.48 -18.41
CA LYS A 10 -15.21 16.10 -18.81
C LYS A 10 -13.68 15.94 -18.89
N THR A 11 -12.97 15.84 -17.78
CA THR A 11 -11.52 15.60 -17.81
C THR A 11 -11.10 14.61 -16.73
N TRP A 12 -10.01 13.88 -16.94
CA TRP A 12 -9.47 12.86 -16.06
C TRP A 12 -9.21 13.38 -14.62
N TYR A 13 -8.88 14.64 -14.48
CA TYR A 13 -8.62 15.27 -13.17
C TYR A 13 -9.88 15.69 -12.41
N LYS A 14 -11.08 15.55 -12.99
CA LYS A 14 -12.34 15.85 -12.29
C LYS A 14 -12.53 14.97 -11.04
N ASN A 15 -12.02 13.74 -11.09
CA ASN A 15 -12.11 12.78 -10.01
C ASN A 15 -10.79 12.68 -9.23
N LEU A 16 -9.86 13.65 -9.40
CA LEU A 16 -8.63 13.67 -8.64
C LEU A 16 -8.94 13.91 -7.17
N GLY A 17 -8.66 12.91 -6.36
CA GLY A 17 -8.74 12.94 -4.90
C GLY A 17 -7.34 13.11 -4.32
N ILE A 18 -7.18 14.09 -3.45
CA ILE A 18 -5.97 14.31 -2.65
C ILE A 18 -6.41 14.42 -1.21
N SER A 19 -5.79 13.63 -0.35
CA SER A 19 -6.00 13.69 1.09
C SER A 19 -4.67 13.95 1.78
N TYR A 20 -4.73 14.55 2.94
CA TYR A 20 -3.58 14.75 3.81
C TYR A 20 -3.95 14.35 5.22
N SER A 21 -3.10 13.57 5.85
CA SER A 21 -3.21 13.25 7.27
C SER A 21 -1.86 13.41 7.96
N LEU A 22 -1.90 14.01 9.14
CA LEU A 22 -0.76 14.14 10.04
C LEU A 22 -1.06 13.37 11.32
N ASN A 23 -0.10 12.60 11.78
CA ASN A 23 -0.17 11.90 13.05
C ASN A 23 1.14 12.12 13.81
N ALA A 24 1.05 12.68 15.02
CA ALA A 24 2.18 12.85 15.92
C ALA A 24 2.00 11.90 17.11
N LYS A 25 3.06 11.17 17.46
CA LYS A 25 3.06 10.23 18.58
C LYS A 25 4.30 10.41 19.45
N ASN A 26 4.07 10.30 20.74
CA ASN A 26 5.09 10.14 21.76
C ASN A 26 4.81 8.85 22.51
N LYS A 27 5.83 8.04 22.75
CA LYS A 27 5.74 6.80 23.53
C LYS A 27 6.94 6.71 24.46
N LEU A 28 6.66 6.69 25.76
CA LEU A 28 7.66 6.42 26.79
C LEU A 28 7.66 4.92 27.09
N LEU A 29 8.83 4.32 27.04
CA LEU A 29 9.07 2.90 27.35
C LEU A 29 10.16 2.86 28.41
N ALA A 30 9.78 2.86 29.68
CA ALA A 30 10.69 2.69 30.78
C ALA A 30 10.04 1.82 31.88
N PRO A 31 10.82 1.04 32.63
CA PRO A 31 10.35 0.44 33.88
C PRO A 31 9.91 1.53 34.85
N ASP A 32 8.94 1.24 35.72
CA ASP A 32 8.37 2.21 36.68
C ASP A 32 9.43 2.92 37.54
N SER A 33 10.49 2.20 37.90
CA SER A 33 11.62 2.74 38.67
C SER A 33 12.50 3.73 37.91
N LEU A 34 12.42 3.75 36.59
CA LEU A 34 13.28 4.58 35.72
C LEU A 34 12.49 5.60 34.90
N ILE A 35 11.17 5.75 35.15
CA ILE A 35 10.31 6.66 34.39
C ILE A 35 10.83 8.10 34.40
N PHE A 36 11.39 8.55 35.53
CA PHE A 36 11.91 9.91 35.69
C PHE A 36 13.43 10.03 35.45
N ASN A 37 14.12 8.89 35.30
CA ASN A 37 15.54 8.87 34.96
C ASN A 37 15.68 8.64 33.47
N ASP A 38 16.46 9.50 32.80
CA ASP A 38 16.73 9.40 31.37
C ASP A 38 15.49 9.34 30.46
N ILE A 39 14.46 10.12 30.74
CA ILE A 39 13.25 10.25 29.93
C ILE A 39 13.62 10.46 28.45
N SER A 40 14.66 11.25 28.21
CA SER A 40 15.11 11.54 26.85
C SER A 40 15.54 10.30 26.08
N GLN A 41 16.13 9.29 26.71
CA GLN A 41 16.57 8.05 26.07
C GLN A 41 15.42 7.09 25.79
N ASN A 42 14.41 7.09 26.66
CA ASN A 42 13.28 6.16 26.59
C ASN A 42 12.08 6.73 25.81
N LEU A 43 12.10 8.02 25.49
CA LEU A 43 11.02 8.68 24.74
C LEU A 43 11.20 8.47 23.23
N LYS A 44 10.26 7.76 22.62
CA LYS A 44 10.15 7.61 21.17
C LYS A 44 9.14 8.61 20.64
N THR A 45 9.65 9.60 19.92
CA THR A 45 8.85 10.67 19.31
C THR A 45 8.91 10.57 17.79
N GLY A 46 7.81 10.83 17.14
CA GLY A 46 7.76 10.89 15.69
C GLY A 46 6.51 11.59 15.16
N VAL A 47 6.62 12.07 13.94
CA VAL A 47 5.51 12.65 13.16
C VAL A 47 5.41 11.90 11.83
N LYS A 48 4.20 11.54 11.43
CA LYS A 48 3.94 10.90 10.15
C LYS A 48 2.96 11.73 9.35
N HIS A 49 3.37 12.09 8.15
CA HIS A 49 2.54 12.69 7.10
C HIS A 49 2.17 11.61 6.10
N SER A 50 0.93 11.60 5.64
CA SER A 50 0.45 10.68 4.61
C SER A 50 -0.39 11.42 3.59
N ILE A 51 -0.02 11.29 2.31
CA ILE A 51 -0.65 12.00 1.19
C ILE A 51 -1.03 10.97 0.12
N PRO A 52 -2.19 10.32 0.23
CA PRO A 52 -2.74 9.53 -0.86
C PRO A 52 -3.31 10.43 -1.94
N ILE A 53 -2.92 10.15 -3.19
CA ILE A 53 -3.42 10.81 -4.39
C ILE A 53 -4.03 9.73 -5.26
N SER A 54 -5.27 9.89 -5.69
CA SER A 54 -5.96 8.93 -6.55
C SER A 54 -6.89 9.61 -7.52
N THR A 55 -7.08 8.98 -8.67
CA THR A 55 -8.11 9.40 -9.63
C THR A 55 -8.74 8.17 -10.26
N SER A 56 -9.91 8.34 -10.88
CA SER A 56 -10.56 7.30 -11.64
C SER A 56 -11.24 7.94 -12.85
N PHE A 57 -11.05 7.32 -14.01
CA PHE A 57 -11.63 7.78 -15.27
C PHE A 57 -11.90 6.61 -16.21
N ASN A 58 -12.84 6.81 -17.13
CA ASN A 58 -13.19 5.80 -18.13
C ASN A 58 -12.56 6.14 -19.47
N ILE A 59 -11.88 5.15 -20.08
CA ILE A 59 -11.46 5.19 -21.47
C ILE A 59 -12.45 4.37 -22.30
N PHE A 60 -12.74 4.83 -23.52
CA PHE A 60 -13.69 4.18 -24.45
C PHE A 60 -15.06 3.87 -23.82
N LYS A 61 -15.49 4.63 -22.78
CA LYS A 61 -16.73 4.47 -22.01
C LYS A 61 -16.82 3.21 -21.14
N TYR A 62 -16.06 2.18 -21.41
CA TYR A 62 -16.21 0.85 -20.78
C TYR A 62 -15.04 0.46 -19.90
N LEU A 63 -13.84 0.99 -20.16
CA LEU A 63 -12.62 0.65 -19.46
C LEU A 63 -12.38 1.66 -18.35
N ASN A 64 -12.52 1.24 -17.09
CA ASN A 64 -12.19 2.07 -15.94
C ASN A 64 -10.72 1.93 -15.58
N ILE A 65 -10.02 3.06 -15.41
CA ILE A 65 -8.63 3.13 -14.96
C ILE A 65 -8.58 3.94 -13.67
N SER A 66 -7.95 3.38 -12.65
CA SER A 66 -7.86 3.97 -11.31
C SER A 66 -6.41 3.99 -10.83
N PRO A 67 -5.59 4.95 -11.27
CA PRO A 67 -4.23 5.13 -10.76
C PRO A 67 -4.25 5.80 -9.38
N SER A 68 -3.28 5.41 -8.54
CA SER A 68 -3.06 6.01 -7.24
C SER A 68 -1.58 6.04 -6.87
N ILE A 69 -1.21 7.05 -6.12
CA ILE A 69 0.10 7.22 -5.51
C ILE A 69 -0.11 7.41 -4.01
N ARG A 70 0.64 6.71 -3.21
CA ARG A 70 0.71 6.94 -1.78
C ARG A 70 2.09 7.47 -1.45
N TYR A 71 2.14 8.65 -0.87
CA TYR A 71 3.36 9.25 -0.35
C TYR A 71 3.26 9.34 1.15
N ASN A 72 4.32 8.92 1.86
CA ASN A 72 4.46 9.09 3.30
C ASN A 72 5.81 9.75 3.59
N GLU A 73 5.79 10.62 4.58
CA GLU A 73 6.99 11.19 5.17
C GLU A 73 6.92 10.99 6.68
N ARG A 74 8.03 10.54 7.29
CA ARG A 74 8.14 10.35 8.73
C ARG A 74 9.29 11.16 9.25
N TRP A 75 9.03 11.94 10.27
CA TRP A 75 10.03 12.70 10.97
C TRP A 75 10.42 12.00 12.24
N TYR A 76 11.71 11.74 12.39
CA TYR A 76 12.29 11.13 13.57
C TYR A 76 13.33 12.08 14.17
N PHE A 77 13.46 12.00 15.49
CA PHE A 77 14.32 12.89 16.26
C PHE A 77 15.59 12.20 16.75
N ARG A 78 15.77 10.93 16.33
CA ARG A 78 16.94 10.12 16.63
C ARG A 78 17.34 9.29 15.43
N LYS A 79 18.65 9.21 15.22
CA LYS A 79 19.27 8.37 14.20
C LYS A 79 20.26 7.44 14.90
N LYS A 80 20.11 6.14 14.68
CA LYS A 80 20.99 5.10 15.19
C LYS A 80 21.98 4.69 14.11
N THR A 81 23.28 4.88 14.38
CA THR A 81 24.36 4.42 13.51
C THR A 81 24.98 3.19 14.14
N ASN A 82 25.08 2.12 13.39
CA ASN A 82 25.69 0.87 13.82
C ASN A 82 27.04 0.73 13.15
N THR A 83 28.07 0.29 13.90
CA THR A 83 29.42 0.02 13.42
C THR A 83 29.85 -1.36 13.90
N TRP A 84 30.60 -2.09 13.09
CA TRP A 84 31.21 -3.34 13.52
C TRP A 84 32.48 -3.05 14.31
N ASN A 85 32.60 -3.58 15.51
CA ASN A 85 33.81 -3.52 16.31
C ASN A 85 34.51 -4.90 16.25
N GLU A 86 35.70 -4.92 15.63
CA GLU A 86 36.47 -6.14 15.43
C GLU A 86 37.04 -6.70 16.74
N GLU A 87 37.34 -5.85 17.72
CA GLU A 87 37.95 -6.30 18.99
C GLU A 87 36.98 -7.10 19.87
N ILE A 88 35.72 -6.73 19.85
CA ILE A 88 34.66 -7.40 20.65
C ILE A 88 33.75 -8.28 19.80
N GLU A 89 33.99 -8.37 18.49
CA GLU A 89 33.18 -9.09 17.51
C GLU A 89 31.67 -8.78 17.63
N ALA A 90 31.33 -7.53 17.83
CA ALA A 90 29.97 -7.09 18.06
C ALA A 90 29.62 -5.79 17.33
N ILE A 91 28.32 -5.56 17.12
CA ILE A 91 27.81 -4.32 16.56
C ILE A 91 27.64 -3.30 17.69
N GLU A 92 28.37 -2.23 17.62
CA GLU A 92 28.18 -1.06 18.46
C GLU A 92 27.18 -0.11 17.81
N SER A 93 26.39 0.52 18.66
CA SER A 93 25.34 1.42 18.22
C SER A 93 25.50 2.79 18.87
N ASP A 94 25.63 3.82 18.05
CA ASP A 94 25.59 5.21 18.51
C ASP A 94 24.27 5.87 18.12
N THR A 95 23.74 6.73 18.97
CA THR A 95 22.48 7.43 18.76
C THR A 95 22.69 8.94 18.76
N THR A 96 22.48 9.54 17.62
CA THR A 96 22.56 10.99 17.43
C THR A 96 21.17 11.59 17.49
N SER A 97 21.02 12.72 18.22
CA SER A 97 19.78 13.50 18.26
C SER A 97 19.76 14.56 17.16
N GLY A 98 18.62 14.75 16.49
CA GLY A 98 18.45 15.70 15.39
C GLY A 98 17.07 15.54 14.76
N ILE A 99 16.85 16.15 13.61
CA ILE A 99 15.59 16.00 12.85
C ILE A 99 15.90 15.35 11.51
N TRP A 100 15.30 14.20 11.26
CA TRP A 100 15.45 13.45 10.01
C TRP A 100 14.08 13.15 9.41
N ALA A 101 13.92 13.53 8.14
CA ALA A 101 12.74 13.23 7.36
C ALA A 101 13.03 12.06 6.42
N ILE A 102 12.38 10.91 6.65
CA ILE A 102 12.43 9.76 5.74
C ILE A 102 11.14 9.67 4.92
N ARG A 103 11.29 9.29 3.66
CA ARG A 103 10.21 9.33 2.68
C ARG A 103 10.04 7.98 2.03
N ASP A 104 8.79 7.56 1.84
CA ASP A 104 8.46 6.41 1.03
C ASP A 104 7.25 6.70 0.12
N PHE A 105 7.21 6.01 -0.98
CA PHE A 105 6.09 6.09 -1.91
C PHE A 105 5.79 4.74 -2.56
N ALA A 106 4.54 4.57 -2.94
CA ALA A 106 4.09 3.44 -3.72
C ALA A 106 3.12 3.94 -4.80
N PHE A 107 3.22 3.33 -5.96
CA PHE A 107 2.29 3.55 -7.07
C PHE A 107 1.42 2.31 -7.24
N SER A 108 0.15 2.49 -7.55
CA SER A 108 -0.72 1.42 -8.01
C SER A 108 -1.70 1.91 -9.06
N THR A 109 -2.09 1.01 -9.96
CA THR A 109 -3.14 1.27 -10.94
C THR A 109 -3.97 0.03 -11.13
N GLN A 110 -5.28 0.21 -11.30
CA GLN A 110 -6.19 -0.87 -11.66
C GLN A 110 -6.90 -0.50 -12.95
N ILE A 111 -7.02 -1.48 -13.83
CA ILE A 111 -7.76 -1.39 -15.09
C ILE A 111 -8.81 -2.49 -15.06
N GLY A 112 -10.08 -2.12 -15.24
CA GLY A 112 -11.17 -3.09 -15.20
C GLY A 112 -12.36 -2.67 -16.05
N THR A 113 -13.21 -3.65 -16.35
CA THR A 113 -14.46 -3.42 -17.06
C THR A 113 -15.57 -4.31 -16.52
N LYS A 114 -16.81 -4.03 -16.90
CA LYS A 114 -17.97 -4.88 -16.61
C LYS A 114 -18.61 -5.31 -17.90
N ILE A 115 -18.73 -6.62 -18.08
CA ILE A 115 -19.36 -7.25 -19.24
C ILE A 115 -20.68 -7.87 -18.75
N TYR A 116 -21.76 -7.56 -19.44
CA TYR A 116 -23.09 -8.01 -19.09
C TYR A 116 -23.60 -9.01 -20.10
N GLY A 117 -23.97 -10.20 -19.63
CA GLY A 117 -24.72 -11.22 -20.39
C GLY A 117 -26.17 -11.26 -19.92
N LEU A 118 -27.10 -11.19 -20.83
CA LEU A 118 -28.54 -11.29 -20.54
C LEU A 118 -29.14 -12.42 -21.39
N VAL A 119 -29.74 -13.39 -20.73
CA VAL A 119 -30.49 -14.49 -21.36
C VAL A 119 -31.91 -14.49 -20.81
N SER A 120 -32.89 -14.47 -21.71
CA SER A 120 -34.33 -14.45 -21.34
C SER A 120 -35.03 -15.65 -21.89
N THR A 121 -35.83 -16.32 -21.04
CA THR A 121 -36.78 -17.35 -21.37
C THR A 121 -38.20 -16.87 -21.02
N LYS A 122 -39.26 -17.62 -21.39
CA LYS A 122 -40.68 -17.22 -21.13
C LYS A 122 -40.90 -16.68 -19.70
N ASN A 123 -40.38 -17.34 -18.67
CA ASN A 123 -40.67 -17.03 -17.26
C ASN A 123 -39.44 -16.66 -16.43
N LYS A 124 -38.23 -16.68 -17.02
CA LYS A 124 -36.97 -16.44 -16.31
C LYS A 124 -36.06 -15.56 -17.13
N LYS A 125 -35.38 -14.62 -16.45
CA LYS A 125 -34.33 -13.78 -17.02
C LYS A 125 -33.06 -13.99 -16.21
N PHE A 126 -31.98 -14.35 -16.88
CA PHE A 126 -30.64 -14.49 -16.27
C PHE A 126 -29.82 -13.30 -16.61
N ARG A 127 -29.13 -12.74 -15.62
CA ARG A 127 -28.16 -11.68 -15.78
C ARG A 127 -26.81 -12.17 -15.25
N HIS A 128 -25.84 -12.33 -16.13
CA HIS A 128 -24.45 -12.60 -15.79
C HIS A 128 -23.67 -11.30 -15.83
N VAL A 129 -22.89 -10.99 -14.79
CA VAL A 129 -21.98 -9.87 -14.75
C VAL A 129 -20.58 -10.42 -14.57
N PHE A 130 -19.77 -10.27 -15.60
CA PHE A 130 -18.35 -10.62 -15.60
C PHE A 130 -17.51 -9.36 -15.43
N THR A 131 -16.65 -9.33 -14.41
CA THR A 131 -15.82 -8.16 -14.07
C THR A 131 -14.36 -8.57 -14.06
N PRO A 132 -13.68 -8.56 -15.22
CA PRO A 132 -12.24 -8.73 -15.30
C PRO A 132 -11.55 -7.46 -14.86
N SER A 133 -10.44 -7.59 -14.11
CA SER A 133 -9.56 -6.48 -13.76
C SER A 133 -8.11 -6.92 -13.69
N ILE A 134 -7.23 -6.01 -14.08
CA ILE A 134 -5.78 -6.13 -13.96
C ILE A 134 -5.32 -4.99 -13.08
N SER A 135 -4.48 -5.30 -12.10
CA SER A 135 -3.85 -4.28 -11.26
C SER A 135 -2.34 -4.42 -11.28
N TYR A 136 -1.67 -3.30 -11.23
CA TYR A 136 -0.22 -3.23 -11.09
C TYR A 136 0.11 -2.37 -9.88
N SER A 137 1.03 -2.84 -9.02
CA SER A 137 1.55 -2.08 -7.90
C SER A 137 3.07 -2.12 -7.88
N TYR A 138 3.65 -0.97 -7.58
CA TYR A 138 5.09 -0.79 -7.54
C TYR A 138 5.51 -0.02 -6.28
N LYS A 139 6.53 -0.53 -5.61
CA LYS A 139 7.22 0.12 -4.51
C LYS A 139 8.74 -0.10 -4.72
N PRO A 140 9.57 0.95 -4.71
CA PRO A 140 11.01 0.79 -4.82
C PRO A 140 11.59 0.09 -3.58
N ASP A 141 12.80 -0.41 -3.74
CA ASP A 141 13.62 -0.86 -2.63
C ASP A 141 14.19 0.38 -1.91
N PHE A 142 13.70 0.62 -0.69
CA PHE A 142 14.14 1.74 0.14
C PHE A 142 15.43 1.46 0.92
N SER A 143 16.02 0.28 0.78
CA SER A 143 17.34 -0.02 1.35
C SER A 143 18.51 0.56 0.56
N LYS A 144 18.25 1.05 -0.66
CA LYS A 144 19.29 1.66 -1.48
C LYS A 144 19.83 2.94 -0.82
N GLU A 145 21.13 3.13 -0.88
CA GLU A 145 21.86 4.25 -0.28
C GLU A 145 21.26 5.63 -0.58
N LYS A 146 20.78 5.84 -1.82
CA LYS A 146 20.17 7.11 -2.26
C LYS A 146 18.96 7.56 -1.42
N PHE A 147 18.35 6.69 -0.66
CA PHE A 147 17.23 7.02 0.22
C PHE A 147 17.68 7.42 1.63
N GLY A 148 18.90 7.08 2.05
CA GLY A 148 19.46 7.43 3.34
C GLY A 148 18.74 6.84 4.55
N ILE A 149 18.05 5.70 4.36
CA ILE A 149 17.22 5.05 5.40
C ILE A 149 17.94 3.87 6.03
N TYR A 150 18.80 3.21 5.25
CA TYR A 150 19.51 2.00 5.64
C TYR A 150 21.00 2.19 5.51
N GLN A 151 21.74 1.44 6.31
CA GLN A 151 23.19 1.28 6.25
C GLN A 151 23.52 -0.18 6.05
N GLU A 152 24.62 -0.46 5.35
CA GLU A 152 25.22 -1.78 5.22
C GLU A 152 26.40 -1.87 6.15
N ILE A 153 26.49 -2.96 6.91
CA ILE A 153 27.59 -3.25 7.83
C ILE A 153 28.20 -4.55 7.40
N GLU A 154 29.48 -4.48 7.08
CA GLU A 154 30.29 -5.66 6.81
C GLU A 154 30.78 -6.23 8.14
N THR A 155 30.44 -7.48 8.41
CA THR A 155 30.94 -8.28 9.53
C THR A 155 31.89 -9.34 8.98
N ASN A 156 32.63 -10.03 9.84
CA ASN A 156 33.60 -11.04 9.41
C ASN A 156 33.04 -12.10 8.45
N ASN A 157 31.73 -12.36 8.48
CA ASN A 157 31.10 -13.44 7.73
C ASN A 157 29.99 -12.98 6.76
N ASN A 158 29.42 -11.80 6.94
CA ASN A 158 28.24 -11.36 6.18
C ASN A 158 28.10 -9.83 6.12
N THR A 159 27.48 -9.33 5.05
CA THR A 159 26.99 -7.96 4.97
C THR A 159 25.55 -7.94 5.46
N GLN A 160 25.26 -7.13 6.45
CA GLN A 160 23.90 -6.97 7.01
C GLN A 160 23.40 -5.54 6.80
N LYS A 161 22.09 -5.43 6.55
CA LYS A 161 21.42 -4.13 6.37
C LYS A 161 20.66 -3.77 7.63
N TYR A 162 20.95 -2.61 8.18
CA TYR A 162 20.27 -2.03 9.33
C TYR A 162 19.65 -0.70 8.97
N SER A 163 18.47 -0.41 9.49
CA SER A 163 17.92 0.92 9.33
C SER A 163 18.49 1.87 10.39
N TYR A 164 18.85 3.08 9.96
CA TYR A 164 19.17 4.18 10.87
C TYR A 164 18.03 4.53 11.84
N PHE A 165 16.79 4.11 11.53
CA PHE A 165 15.57 4.45 12.27
C PHE A 165 14.88 3.21 12.81
N GLU A 166 15.63 2.13 13.02
CA GLU A 166 15.11 0.90 13.61
C GLU A 166 14.49 1.15 14.99
N GLY A 167 13.35 0.52 15.25
CA GLY A 167 12.63 0.69 16.50
C GLY A 167 11.93 2.05 16.68
N SER A 168 11.92 2.91 15.66
CA SER A 168 11.17 4.18 15.68
C SER A 168 9.66 3.93 15.68
N ILE A 169 8.91 4.91 16.20
CA ILE A 169 7.47 4.77 16.55
C ILE A 169 6.55 4.47 15.37
N TYR A 170 6.92 4.87 14.15
CA TYR A 170 6.17 4.58 12.92
C TYR A 170 6.86 3.55 12.03
N GLY A 171 7.93 2.90 12.51
CA GLY A 171 8.71 1.95 11.74
C GLY A 171 9.41 2.59 10.53
N VAL A 172 10.01 1.76 9.71
CA VAL A 172 10.77 2.16 8.53
C VAL A 172 10.14 1.60 7.25
N PRO A 173 10.33 2.27 6.09
CA PRO A 173 9.96 1.70 4.81
C PRO A 173 10.64 0.35 4.59
N SER A 174 9.91 -0.62 4.04
CA SER A 174 10.45 -1.97 3.78
C SER A 174 11.64 -1.93 2.83
N PRO A 175 12.72 -2.70 3.11
CA PRO A 175 13.93 -2.76 2.28
C PRO A 175 13.74 -3.58 1.00
N THR A 176 12.54 -4.04 0.68
CA THR A 176 12.29 -4.88 -0.49
C THR A 176 11.53 -4.15 -1.58
N LYS A 177 12.02 -4.29 -2.83
CA LYS A 177 11.28 -3.88 -4.02
C LYS A 177 10.00 -4.70 -4.14
N GLN A 178 8.92 -4.06 -4.55
CA GLN A 178 7.66 -4.73 -4.87
C GLN A 178 7.21 -4.32 -6.28
N SER A 179 6.88 -5.30 -7.10
CA SER A 179 6.40 -5.11 -8.47
C SER A 179 5.39 -6.23 -8.78
N LEU A 180 4.13 -5.97 -8.45
CA LEU A 180 3.05 -6.96 -8.51
C LEU A 180 2.11 -6.66 -9.67
N LEU A 181 1.86 -7.67 -10.50
CA LEU A 181 0.82 -7.68 -11.51
C LEU A 181 -0.23 -8.70 -11.08
N SER A 182 -1.47 -8.26 -10.82
CA SER A 182 -2.56 -9.13 -10.41
C SER A 182 -3.68 -9.13 -11.44
N LEU A 183 -4.19 -10.32 -11.76
CA LEU A 183 -5.39 -10.54 -12.56
C LEU A 183 -6.49 -11.03 -11.64
N THR A 184 -7.67 -10.42 -11.73
CA THR A 184 -8.87 -10.86 -11.01
C THR A 184 -10.05 -10.98 -11.97
N LEU A 185 -10.74 -12.11 -11.91
CA LEU A 185 -11.92 -12.42 -12.70
C LEU A 185 -13.09 -12.65 -11.74
N SER A 186 -14.01 -11.69 -11.64
CA SER A 186 -15.18 -11.81 -10.76
C SER A 186 -16.45 -12.05 -11.56
N ASN A 187 -17.29 -12.94 -11.06
CA ASN A 187 -18.52 -13.37 -11.69
C ASN A 187 -19.70 -13.26 -10.74
N ASN A 188 -20.81 -12.69 -11.20
CA ASN A 188 -22.09 -12.68 -10.51
C ASN A 188 -23.17 -13.21 -11.45
N LEU A 189 -24.02 -14.11 -10.98
CA LEU A 189 -25.14 -14.63 -11.73
C LEU A 189 -26.43 -14.45 -10.95
N GLU A 190 -27.36 -13.73 -11.52
CA GLU A 190 -28.69 -13.49 -10.97
C GLU A 190 -29.77 -14.04 -11.88
N MET A 191 -30.85 -14.52 -11.30
CA MET A 191 -32.04 -14.94 -12.01
C MET A 191 -33.23 -14.10 -11.52
N LYS A 192 -33.99 -13.55 -12.43
CA LYS A 192 -35.34 -13.05 -12.17
C LYS A 192 -36.38 -14.05 -12.66
N THR A 193 -37.34 -14.38 -11.84
CA THR A 193 -38.49 -15.22 -12.20
C THR A 193 -39.77 -14.40 -12.02
N ASN A 194 -40.68 -14.54 -12.95
CA ASN A 194 -42.03 -13.97 -12.83
C ASN A 194 -43.03 -15.14 -12.65
N LYS A 195 -43.64 -15.23 -11.48
CA LYS A 195 -44.70 -16.20 -11.18
C LYS A 195 -45.93 -15.45 -10.69
N ASN A 196 -47.03 -15.58 -11.39
CA ASN A 196 -48.33 -14.94 -11.06
C ASN A 196 -48.22 -13.39 -10.92
N GLY A 197 -47.48 -12.72 -11.84
CA GLY A 197 -47.33 -11.26 -11.83
C GLY A 197 -46.36 -10.74 -10.77
N LYS A 198 -45.78 -11.61 -9.92
CA LYS A 198 -44.80 -11.19 -8.91
C LYS A 198 -43.39 -11.53 -9.40
N GLU A 199 -42.54 -10.48 -9.55
CA GLU A 199 -41.14 -10.66 -9.86
C GLU A 199 -40.34 -11.03 -8.57
N LYS A 200 -39.59 -12.12 -8.65
CA LYS A 200 -38.64 -12.52 -7.61
C LYS A 200 -37.22 -12.55 -8.19
N LYS A 201 -36.31 -11.85 -7.52
CA LYS A 201 -34.89 -11.86 -7.86
C LYS A 201 -34.15 -12.85 -6.96
N ILE A 202 -33.38 -13.76 -7.57
CA ILE A 202 -32.60 -14.80 -6.90
C ILE A 202 -31.15 -14.64 -7.35
N LYS A 203 -30.23 -14.51 -6.41
CA LYS A 203 -28.79 -14.55 -6.67
C LYS A 203 -28.36 -16.01 -6.74
N LEU A 204 -27.96 -16.48 -7.91
CA LEU A 204 -27.46 -17.85 -8.10
C LEU A 204 -25.97 -17.94 -7.74
N ILE A 205 -25.21 -16.95 -8.14
CA ILE A 205 -23.80 -16.76 -7.76
C ILE A 205 -23.67 -15.31 -7.33
N GLU A 206 -23.41 -15.09 -6.04
CA GLU A 206 -23.28 -13.74 -5.52
C GLU A 206 -21.93 -13.11 -5.86
N ASN A 207 -20.86 -13.87 -5.69
CA ASN A 207 -19.51 -13.50 -6.09
C ASN A 207 -18.65 -14.76 -6.20
N LEU A 208 -18.27 -15.11 -7.43
CA LEU A 208 -17.24 -16.11 -7.71
C LEU A 208 -16.03 -15.36 -8.26
N SER A 209 -14.95 -15.29 -7.49
CA SER A 209 -13.75 -14.57 -7.89
C SER A 209 -12.55 -15.52 -7.97
N ILE A 210 -11.82 -15.41 -9.07
CA ILE A 210 -10.55 -16.10 -9.28
C ILE A 210 -9.49 -15.02 -9.44
N SER A 211 -8.39 -15.12 -8.69
CA SER A 211 -7.30 -14.16 -8.79
C SER A 211 -5.95 -14.87 -8.81
N GLY A 212 -4.99 -14.26 -9.47
CA GLY A 212 -3.60 -14.67 -9.48
C GLY A 212 -2.71 -13.45 -9.50
N THR A 213 -1.57 -13.53 -8.82
CA THR A 213 -0.61 -12.43 -8.73
C THR A 213 0.76 -12.89 -9.20
N TYR A 214 1.36 -12.11 -10.08
CA TYR A 214 2.73 -12.29 -10.55
C TYR A 214 3.63 -11.22 -9.92
N ASN A 215 4.66 -11.65 -9.19
CA ASN A 215 5.64 -10.76 -8.59
C ASN A 215 6.90 -10.66 -9.46
N ASN A 216 7.03 -9.57 -10.19
CA ASN A 216 8.17 -9.31 -11.07
C ASN A 216 9.45 -8.88 -10.31
N ALA A 217 9.37 -8.70 -9.00
CA ALA A 217 10.53 -8.33 -8.18
C ALA A 217 11.27 -9.54 -7.61
N LEU A 218 10.72 -10.75 -7.71
CA LEU A 218 11.33 -12.00 -7.25
C LEU A 218 12.04 -12.70 -8.40
N ASP A 219 13.11 -13.44 -8.09
CA ASP A 219 13.83 -14.26 -9.06
C ASP A 219 13.16 -15.64 -9.25
N SER A 220 12.53 -16.17 -8.20
CA SER A 220 11.81 -17.45 -8.20
C SER A 220 10.45 -17.31 -7.53
N LEU A 221 9.54 -18.31 -7.70
CA LEU A 221 8.19 -18.34 -7.10
C LEU A 221 7.39 -17.07 -7.37
N LYS A 222 7.46 -16.59 -8.60
CA LYS A 222 6.85 -15.31 -9.02
C LYS A 222 5.32 -15.31 -9.02
N LEU A 223 4.69 -16.50 -9.13
CA LEU A 223 3.23 -16.67 -9.15
C LEU A 223 2.73 -17.04 -7.75
N SER A 224 1.67 -16.36 -7.32
CA SER A 224 0.87 -16.70 -6.14
C SER A 224 -0.62 -16.61 -6.45
N ASN A 225 -1.38 -17.46 -5.82
CA ASN A 225 -2.85 -17.49 -5.87
C ASN A 225 -3.43 -16.81 -4.63
#